data_346b9906ed5e64bb476a01cac94bcd1e
#
_entry.id   346b9906ed5e64bb476a01cac94bcd1e
#
_cell.length_a   1.000
_cell.length_b   1.000
_cell.length_c   1.000
_cell.angle_alpha   90.00
_cell.angle_beta   90.00
_cell.angle_gamma   90.00
#
_symmetry.space_group_name_H-M   'P 1'
#
loop_
_entity.id
_entity.type
_entity.pdbx_description
1 polymer ?
#
loop_
_entity_poly.entity_id
_entity_poly.type
_entity_poly.pdbx_seq_one_letter_code
_entity_poly.pdbx_strand_id
1 'polypeptide(L)' 'MINKNSKIFVAGHNGLVGSAIVRKLKKKGYNKIITINKSKLDLTNQNKVYDFLKKKKPKFIFIAAAKDR' A
#
# COMPACT_ATOMS: atom_id res chain seq x y z
N MET A 1 -7.44 8.01 15.56
CA MET A 1 -7.06 6.64 15.88
C MET A 1 -7.36 5.71 14.71
N ILE A 2 -6.45 4.81 14.41
CA ILE A 2 -6.62 3.92 13.28
C ILE A 2 -7.60 2.80 13.63
N ASN A 3 -8.55 2.58 12.75
CA ASN A 3 -9.58 1.57 12.92
C ASN A 3 -9.15 0.30 12.19
N LYS A 4 -9.45 -0.87 12.76
CA LYS A 4 -9.07 -2.13 12.11
C LYS A 4 -9.75 -2.35 10.76
N ASN A 5 -10.84 -1.65 10.51
CA ASN A 5 -11.53 -1.70 9.22
C ASN A 5 -11.09 -0.59 8.28
N SER A 6 -10.13 0.23 8.67
CA SER A 6 -9.62 1.28 7.80
C SER A 6 -8.89 0.67 6.62
N LYS A 7 -9.07 1.27 5.45
CA LYS A 7 -8.33 0.84 4.27
C LYS A 7 -6.91 1.38 4.35
N ILE A 8 -5.95 0.49 4.21
CA ILE A 8 -4.53 0.84 4.28
C ILE A 8 -3.86 0.37 3.00
N PHE A 9 -3.23 1.30 2.31
CA PHE A 9 -2.50 0.98 1.10
C PHE A 9 -1.01 0.87 1.41
N VAL A 10 -0.41 -0.25 1.02
CA VAL A 10 1.03 -0.46 1.18
C VAL A 10 1.66 -0.53 -0.19
N ALA A 11 2.42 0.50 -0.54
CA ALA A 11 3.17 0.53 -1.79
C ALA A 11 4.50 -0.18 -1.59
N GLY A 12 4.86 -1.05 -2.53
CA GLY A 12 6.09 -1.82 -2.43
C GLY A 12 5.96 -3.06 -1.58
N HIS A 13 4.79 -3.68 -1.61
CA HIS A 13 4.51 -4.85 -0.76
C HIS A 13 5.38 -6.07 -1.08
N ASN A 14 6.00 -6.12 -2.26
CA ASN A 14 6.89 -7.23 -2.62
C ASN A 14 8.31 -7.03 -2.11
N GLY A 15 8.64 -5.84 -1.65
CA GLY A 15 9.96 -5.58 -1.11
C GLY A 15 10.08 -6.08 0.32
N LEU A 16 11.31 -6.03 0.83
CA LEU A 16 11.60 -6.52 2.17
C LEU A 16 10.83 -5.74 3.23
N VAL A 17 10.88 -4.42 3.15
CA VAL A 17 10.20 -3.57 4.13
C VAL A 17 8.69 -3.62 3.94
N GLY A 18 8.23 -3.54 2.70
CA GLY A 18 6.80 -3.54 2.43
C GLY A 18 6.11 -4.82 2.84
N SER A 19 6.75 -5.97 2.58
CA SER A 19 6.18 -7.24 3.00
C SER A 19 6.13 -7.38 4.52
N ALA A 20 7.14 -6.84 5.20
CA ALA A 20 7.16 -6.85 6.67
C ALA A 20 6.03 -5.99 7.23
N ILE A 21 5.77 -4.84 6.61
CA ILE A 21 4.68 -3.97 7.03
C ILE A 21 3.34 -4.68 6.88
N VAL A 22 3.13 -5.34 5.74
CA VAL A 22 1.88 -6.06 5.49
C VAL A 22 1.69 -7.17 6.53
N ARG A 23 2.74 -7.94 6.80
CA ARG A 23 2.65 -9.02 7.79
C ARG A 23 2.28 -8.46 9.18
N LYS A 24 2.92 -7.35 9.56
CA LYS A 24 2.67 -6.74 10.85
C LYS A 24 1.24 -6.23 10.96
N LEU A 25 0.75 -5.59 9.93
CA LEU A 25 -0.61 -5.07 9.91
C LEU A 25 -1.63 -6.20 10.02
N LYS A 26 -1.40 -7.29 9.28
CA LYS A 26 -2.29 -8.44 9.36
C LYS A 26 -2.28 -9.06 10.74
N LYS A 27 -1.11 -9.15 11.35
CA LYS A 27 -0.98 -9.70 12.69
C LYS A 27 -1.72 -8.87 13.72
N LYS A 28 -1.80 -7.56 13.51
CA LYS A 28 -2.51 -6.67 14.41
C LYS A 28 -4.02 -6.62 14.15
N GLY A 29 -4.49 -7.36 13.15
CA GLY A 29 -5.91 -7.46 12.90
C GLY A 29 -6.48 -6.52 11.87
N TYR A 30 -5.63 -5.78 11.15
CA TYR A 30 -6.11 -4.93 10.07
C TYR A 30 -6.47 -5.81 8.88
N ASN A 31 -7.70 -5.70 8.40
CA ASN A 31 -8.22 -6.62 7.41
C ASN A 31 -8.48 -5.99 6.03
N LYS A 32 -8.27 -4.70 5.88
CA LYS A 32 -8.47 -4.04 4.59
C LYS A 32 -7.17 -3.44 4.08
N ILE A 33 -6.20 -4.31 3.87
CA ILE A 33 -4.90 -3.92 3.36
C ILE A 33 -4.91 -4.02 1.86
N ILE A 34 -4.62 -2.91 1.20
CA ILE A 34 -4.62 -2.81 -0.26
C ILE A 34 -3.19 -2.87 -0.75
N THR A 35 -2.91 -3.81 -1.65
CA THR A 35 -1.60 -3.93 -2.29
C THR A 35 -1.82 -4.04 -3.78
N ILE A 36 -0.82 -3.62 -4.55
CA ILE A 36 -0.91 -3.76 -6.00
C ILE A 36 0.50 -3.96 -6.55
N ASN A 37 0.60 -4.82 -7.54
CA ASN A 37 1.88 -5.11 -8.16
C ASN A 37 2.40 -3.92 -8.97
N LYS A 38 3.71 -3.79 -8.99
CA LYS A 38 4.36 -2.74 -9.76
C LYS A 38 3.99 -2.82 -11.24
N SER A 39 3.75 -4.02 -11.74
CA SER A 39 3.35 -4.21 -13.13
C SER A 39 1.97 -3.64 -13.42
N LYS A 40 1.14 -3.51 -12.41
CA LYS A 40 -0.23 -2.99 -12.59
C LYS A 40 -0.34 -1.52 -12.25
N LEU A 41 0.55 -1.03 -11.40
CA LEU A 41 0.55 0.38 -11.04
C LEU A 41 1.98 0.86 -10.93
N ASP A 42 2.38 1.64 -11.91
CA ASP A 42 3.69 2.27 -11.91
C ASP A 42 3.63 3.51 -11.02
N LEU A 43 4.33 3.46 -9.90
CA LEU A 43 4.31 4.55 -8.93
C LEU A 43 4.95 5.84 -9.46
N THR A 44 5.68 5.75 -10.57
CA THR A 44 6.23 6.96 -11.21
C THR A 44 5.20 7.65 -12.10
N ASN A 45 4.09 7.00 -12.40
CA ASN A 45 3.05 7.59 -13.21
C ASN A 45 2.03 8.26 -12.31
N GLN A 46 2.15 9.56 -12.14
CA GLN A 46 1.33 10.32 -11.20
C GLN A 46 -0.17 10.23 -11.49
N ASN A 47 -0.54 10.24 -12.76
CA ASN A 47 -1.95 10.19 -13.11
C ASN A 47 -2.59 8.87 -12.70
N LYS A 48 -1.87 7.77 -12.93
CA LYS A 48 -2.39 6.44 -12.57
C LYS A 48 -2.44 6.25 -11.08
N VAL A 49 -1.46 6.78 -10.36
CA VAL A 49 -1.45 6.72 -8.90
C VAL A 49 -2.63 7.51 -8.35
N TYR A 50 -2.84 8.70 -8.87
CA TYR A 50 -3.94 9.55 -8.44
C TYR A 50 -5.29 8.86 -8.66
N ASP A 51 -5.49 8.27 -9.85
CA ASP A 51 -6.72 7.56 -10.15
C ASP A 51 -6.92 6.36 -9.23
N PHE A 52 -5.85 5.62 -8.95
CA PHE A 52 -5.89 4.48 -8.08
C PHE A 52 -6.32 4.88 -6.67
N LEU A 53 -5.69 5.92 -6.13
CA LEU A 53 -6.00 6.39 -4.78
C LEU A 53 -7.41 6.96 -4.71
N LYS A 54 -7.84 7.65 -5.76
CA LYS A 54 -9.18 8.20 -5.81
C LYS A 54 -10.24 7.11 -5.83
N LYS A 55 -9.94 6.01 -6.50
CA LYS A 55 -10.85 4.87 -6.62
C LYS A 55 -10.89 4.05 -5.33
N LYS A 56 -9.73 3.79 -4.75
CA LYS A 56 -9.62 2.94 -3.56
C LYS A 56 -9.85 3.69 -2.27
N LYS A 57 -9.54 4.97 -2.24
CA LYS A 57 -9.73 5.84 -1.07
C LYS A 57 -9.16 5.26 0.21
N PRO A 58 -7.86 4.91 0.22
CA PRO A 58 -7.26 4.42 1.45
C PRO A 58 -7.20 5.51 2.50
N LYS A 59 -7.35 5.12 3.74
CA LYS A 59 -7.27 6.06 4.84
C LYS A 59 -5.83 6.35 5.23
N PHE A 60 -4.97 5.34 5.09
CA PHE A 60 -3.54 5.46 5.38
C PHE A 60 -2.74 4.86 4.25
N ILE A 61 -1.57 5.42 4.01
CA ILE A 61 -0.69 4.98 2.95
C ILE A 61 0.70 4.80 3.52
N PHE A 62 1.26 3.59 3.35
CA PHE A 62 2.65 3.30 3.68
C PHE A 62 3.41 3.16 2.38
N ILE A 63 4.45 3.93 2.22
CA ILE A 63 5.27 3.86 1.02
C ILE A 63 6.59 3.21 1.37
N ALA A 64 6.71 1.95 1.02
CA ALA A 64 7.91 1.16 1.26
C ALA A 64 8.65 0.86 -0.03
N ALA A 65 8.21 1.41 -1.13
CA ALA A 65 8.85 1.20 -2.42
C ALA A 65 10.20 1.88 -2.44
N ALA A 66 11.26 1.09 -2.45
CA ALA A 66 12.60 1.62 -2.50
C ALA A 66 12.99 1.86 -3.95
N LYS A 67 13.79 2.91 -4.15
CA LYS A 67 14.32 3.18 -5.46
C LYS A 67 15.53 2.28 -5.69
N ASP A 68 15.54 1.59 -6.81
CA ASP A 68 16.69 0.76 -7.16
C ASP A 68 17.84 1.62 -7.66
N ARG A 69 19.02 1.15 -7.42
CA ARG A 69 20.23 1.81 -7.85
C ARG A 69 20.80 1.14 -9.08
#